data_caaa464c475234d0a66335ec991465d1
#
_entry.id   caaa464c475234d0a66335ec991465d1
#
_cell.length_a   1.000
_cell.length_b   1.000
_cell.length_c   1.000
_cell.angle_alpha   90.00
_cell.angle_beta   90.00
_cell.angle_gamma   90.00
#
_symmetry.space_group_name_H-M   'P 1'
#
loop_
_entity.id
_entity.type
_entity.pdbx_description
1 polymer ?
#
loop_
_entity_poly.entity_id
_entity_poly.type
_entity_poly.pdbx_seq_one_letter_code
_entity_poly.pdbx_strand_id
1 'polypeptide(L)'
;NEMVYVGKENLVGEVIGLTSEKTTIQVYEETSGLKPGEVVTGTGAPVSVTLAPGILDNIFDGIERPLSKIAERSGYYISRGISVDSLDTSKKWKTHMTVKKGDRVLQGTIIAEVPETRAIVHKVMVPPDTEGYVLDVVEDGEYTINEPLLTLQLLDGTEKKLTMTQKWPIRVARPTAKRFPATRPLITGQRILDTLFPLAKGGTAAIPGGFGTGKTMTQHQIAKWSDANIIIYIGCGERGNEMTQVLEEFSELIDPKTG
;
A
#
# COMPACT_ATOMS: atom_id res chain seq x y z
N ASN A 1 13.29 -0.13 -13.88
CA ASN A 1 11.99 0.04 -13.18
C ASN A 1 11.73 1.50 -12.77
N GLU A 2 12.33 2.45 -13.49
CA GLU A 2 12.04 3.87 -13.29
C GLU A 2 10.61 4.20 -13.69
N MET A 3 9.93 5.00 -12.88
CA MET A 3 8.64 5.58 -13.21
C MET A 3 8.84 6.72 -14.21
N VAL A 4 8.01 6.75 -15.25
CA VAL A 4 8.06 7.76 -16.30
C VAL A 4 6.68 8.31 -16.61
N TYR A 5 6.63 9.52 -17.13
CA TYR A 5 5.42 10.13 -17.68
C TYR A 5 5.50 10.16 -19.20
N VAL A 6 4.48 9.65 -19.87
CA VAL A 6 4.46 9.46 -21.32
C VAL A 6 3.45 10.39 -21.98
N GLY A 7 3.90 11.11 -22.99
CA GLY A 7 3.09 11.98 -23.83
C GLY A 7 2.59 13.25 -23.11
N LYS A 8 1.76 14.01 -23.82
CA LYS A 8 1.19 15.27 -23.32
C LYS A 8 0.24 15.11 -22.14
N GLU A 9 -0.38 13.95 -22.02
CA GLU A 9 -1.32 13.63 -20.95
C GLU A 9 -0.63 13.11 -19.69
N ASN A 10 0.70 12.99 -19.69
CA ASN A 10 1.51 12.49 -18.57
C ASN A 10 1.06 11.10 -18.08
N LEU A 11 0.82 10.18 -19.03
CA LEU A 11 0.41 8.83 -18.70
C LEU A 11 1.50 8.13 -17.89
N VAL A 12 1.13 7.49 -16.79
CA VAL A 12 2.08 6.81 -15.92
C VAL A 12 2.58 5.53 -16.57
N GLY A 13 3.89 5.35 -16.59
CA GLY A 13 4.55 4.15 -17.10
C GLY A 13 5.77 3.75 -16.28
N GLU A 14 6.25 2.55 -16.54
CA GLU A 14 7.45 1.97 -15.93
C GLU A 14 8.42 1.50 -17.00
N VAL A 15 9.70 1.77 -16.83
CA VAL A 15 10.76 1.19 -17.65
C VAL A 15 10.92 -0.29 -17.30
N ILE A 16 10.56 -1.18 -18.25
CA ILE A 16 10.63 -2.62 -18.07
C ILE A 16 11.80 -3.27 -18.83
N GLY A 17 12.42 -2.56 -19.74
CA GLY A 17 13.57 -3.04 -20.52
C GLY A 17 14.45 -1.89 -20.99
N LEU A 18 15.75 -2.14 -20.98
CA LEU A 18 16.74 -1.17 -21.43
C LEU A 18 17.79 -1.90 -22.28
N THR A 19 18.03 -1.39 -23.47
CA THR A 19 19.14 -1.79 -24.34
C THR A 19 19.97 -0.56 -24.70
N SER A 20 21.08 -0.74 -25.39
CA SER A 20 21.92 0.39 -25.86
C SER A 20 21.17 1.36 -26.80
N GLU A 21 20.12 0.90 -27.46
CA GLU A 21 19.40 1.66 -28.47
C GLU A 21 17.96 1.99 -28.12
N LYS A 22 17.35 1.22 -27.21
CA LYS A 22 15.91 1.29 -26.94
C LYS A 22 15.60 1.13 -25.46
N THR A 23 14.64 1.95 -25.00
CA THR A 23 13.99 1.81 -23.71
C THR A 23 12.57 1.31 -23.91
N THR A 24 12.21 0.18 -23.31
CA THR A 24 10.83 -0.37 -23.34
C THR A 24 10.10 0.10 -22.10
N ILE A 25 8.94 0.72 -22.30
CA ILE A 25 8.10 1.29 -21.25
C ILE A 25 6.74 0.60 -21.26
N GLN A 26 6.32 0.09 -20.13
CA GLN A 26 4.96 -0.35 -19.88
C GLN A 26 4.14 0.83 -19.38
N VAL A 27 3.16 1.27 -20.16
CA VAL A 27 2.20 2.31 -19.74
C VAL A 27 1.01 1.64 -19.05
N TYR A 28 0.56 2.19 -17.93
CA TYR A 28 -0.51 1.62 -17.11
C TYR A 28 -1.91 2.12 -17.48
N GLU A 29 -1.99 3.06 -18.39
CA GLU A 29 -3.24 3.62 -18.88
C GLU A 29 -3.41 3.38 -20.39
N GLU A 30 -4.60 3.68 -20.91
CA GLU A 30 -4.92 3.57 -22.34
C GLU A 30 -4.00 4.48 -23.18
N THR A 31 -3.31 3.91 -24.14
CA THR A 31 -2.32 4.60 -24.97
C THR A 31 -2.83 5.06 -26.34
N SER A 32 -4.12 4.89 -26.61
CA SER A 32 -4.72 5.34 -27.87
C SER A 32 -4.51 6.84 -28.08
N GLY A 33 -3.99 7.19 -29.25
CA GLY A 33 -3.68 8.59 -29.59
C GLY A 33 -2.25 9.04 -29.32
N LEU A 34 -1.42 8.26 -28.63
CA LEU A 34 0.02 8.54 -28.54
C LEU A 34 0.66 8.47 -29.93
N LYS A 35 1.55 9.41 -30.20
CA LYS A 35 2.22 9.52 -31.50
C LYS A 35 3.74 9.43 -31.34
N PRO A 36 4.44 8.91 -32.34
CA PRO A 36 5.90 8.99 -32.37
C PRO A 36 6.37 10.45 -32.25
N GLY A 37 7.42 10.67 -31.45
CA GLY A 37 7.98 12.00 -31.17
C GLY A 37 7.37 12.70 -29.95
N GLU A 38 6.41 12.11 -29.26
CA GLU A 38 5.94 12.64 -27.97
C GLU A 38 7.01 12.44 -26.87
N VAL A 39 7.03 13.39 -25.94
CA VAL A 39 8.04 13.41 -24.86
C VAL A 39 7.76 12.33 -23.84
N VAL A 40 8.81 11.70 -23.36
CA VAL A 40 8.82 10.83 -22.18
C VAL A 40 9.72 11.46 -21.13
N THR A 41 9.17 11.68 -19.94
CA THR A 41 9.89 12.32 -18.83
C THR A 41 10.18 11.31 -17.74
N GLY A 42 11.45 11.07 -17.42
CA GLY A 42 11.89 10.25 -16.29
C GLY A 42 11.68 10.97 -14.97
N THR A 43 11.37 10.20 -13.93
CA THR A 43 11.22 10.73 -12.55
C THR A 43 12.50 10.59 -11.72
N GLY A 44 13.49 9.83 -12.20
CA GLY A 44 14.69 9.47 -11.45
C GLY A 44 14.44 8.49 -10.29
N ALA A 45 13.22 7.97 -10.14
CA ALA A 45 12.84 7.09 -9.05
C ALA A 45 12.01 5.90 -9.56
N PRO A 46 12.07 4.74 -8.90
CA PRO A 46 11.24 3.60 -9.26
C PRO A 46 9.76 3.85 -8.93
N VAL A 47 8.88 3.09 -9.59
CA VAL A 47 7.45 3.07 -9.22
C VAL A 47 7.34 2.67 -7.75
N SER A 48 6.69 3.52 -6.98
CA SER A 48 6.61 3.40 -5.52
C SER A 48 5.21 3.68 -5.03
N VAL A 49 4.83 3.02 -3.94
CA VAL A 49 3.59 3.30 -3.19
C VAL A 49 3.87 4.24 -2.02
N THR A 50 2.86 4.97 -1.62
CA THR A 50 2.91 5.89 -0.48
C THR A 50 2.33 5.20 0.74
N LEU A 51 3.18 4.85 1.69
CA LEU A 51 2.80 4.19 2.94
C LEU A 51 2.68 5.24 4.05
N ALA A 52 1.48 5.40 4.62
CA ALA A 52 1.20 6.28 5.76
C ALA A 52 -0.16 5.90 6.38
N PRO A 53 -0.59 6.48 7.50
CA PRO A 53 -1.95 6.33 8.00
C PRO A 53 -2.97 6.83 6.96
N GLY A 54 -4.06 6.08 6.79
CA GLY A 54 -5.12 6.38 5.83
C GLY A 54 -5.16 5.44 4.61
N ILE A 55 -4.32 4.40 4.59
CA ILE A 55 -4.42 3.33 3.59
C ILE A 55 -5.62 2.43 3.87
N LEU A 56 -5.89 2.12 5.14
CA LEU A 56 -7.01 1.27 5.54
C LEU A 56 -8.35 1.92 5.20
N ASP A 57 -9.35 1.10 4.90
CA ASP A 57 -10.72 1.50 4.52
C ASP A 57 -10.78 2.33 3.22
N ASN A 58 -9.75 2.26 2.39
CA ASN A 58 -9.72 2.87 1.08
C ASN A 58 -9.73 1.85 -0.06
N ILE A 59 -10.21 2.29 -1.21
CA ILE A 59 -10.25 1.52 -2.43
C ILE A 59 -9.41 2.24 -3.47
N PHE A 60 -8.40 1.54 -3.95
CA PHE A 60 -7.43 2.08 -4.91
C PHE A 60 -7.52 1.37 -6.26
N ASP A 61 -7.14 2.08 -7.30
CA ASP A 61 -6.81 1.46 -8.57
C ASP A 61 -5.40 0.83 -8.56
N GLY A 62 -4.98 0.27 -9.70
CA GLY A 62 -3.70 -0.45 -9.82
C GLY A 62 -2.43 0.40 -9.66
N ILE A 63 -2.55 1.73 -9.59
CA ILE A 63 -1.43 2.67 -9.39
C ILE A 63 -1.64 3.58 -8.17
N GLU A 64 -2.36 3.07 -7.17
CA GLU A 64 -2.59 3.72 -5.86
C GLU A 64 -3.39 5.04 -5.93
N ARG A 65 -4.31 5.18 -6.90
CA ARG A 65 -5.22 6.32 -6.92
C ARG A 65 -6.53 5.96 -6.22
N PRO A 66 -6.99 6.71 -5.19
CA PRO A 66 -8.27 6.44 -4.53
C PRO A 66 -9.44 6.62 -5.49
N LEU A 67 -10.28 5.59 -5.64
CA LEU A 67 -11.40 5.62 -6.58
C LEU A 67 -12.41 6.70 -6.24
N SER A 68 -12.63 7.01 -4.97
CA SER A 68 -13.49 8.12 -4.54
C SER A 68 -13.01 9.46 -5.07
N LYS A 69 -11.71 9.76 -4.94
CA LYS A 69 -11.11 11.01 -5.45
C LYS A 69 -11.14 11.09 -6.98
N ILE A 70 -10.98 9.95 -7.66
CA ILE A 70 -11.12 9.90 -9.11
C ILE A 70 -12.56 10.23 -9.50
N ALA A 71 -13.55 9.62 -8.83
CA ALA A 71 -14.97 9.86 -9.10
C ALA A 71 -15.37 11.34 -8.87
N GLU A 72 -14.83 11.99 -7.84
CA GLU A 72 -15.06 13.42 -7.59
C GLU A 72 -14.53 14.31 -8.72
N ARG A 73 -13.41 13.93 -9.36
CA ARG A 73 -12.78 14.73 -10.43
C ARG A 73 -13.28 14.43 -11.83
N SER A 74 -13.55 13.18 -12.13
CA SER A 74 -13.89 12.74 -13.50
C SER A 74 -15.22 12.02 -13.62
N GLY A 75 -16.01 11.92 -12.55
CA GLY A 75 -17.31 11.26 -12.55
C GLY A 75 -17.17 9.73 -12.67
N TYR A 76 -18.07 9.12 -13.46
CA TYR A 76 -18.16 7.65 -13.56
C TYR A 76 -17.05 6.98 -14.37
N TYR A 77 -16.24 7.75 -15.09
CA TYR A 77 -15.16 7.23 -15.94
C TYR A 77 -13.82 7.75 -15.47
N ILE A 78 -12.80 6.88 -15.48
CA ILE A 78 -11.43 7.27 -15.18
C ILE A 78 -10.86 7.98 -16.40
N SER A 79 -10.63 9.29 -16.28
CA SER A 79 -9.96 10.07 -17.32
C SER A 79 -8.47 9.75 -17.38
N ARG A 80 -7.91 9.66 -18.59
CA ARG A 80 -6.47 9.42 -18.79
C ARG A 80 -5.65 10.56 -18.18
N GLY A 81 -4.49 10.21 -17.65
CA GLY A 81 -3.56 11.18 -17.05
C GLY A 81 -4.09 11.88 -15.80
N ILE A 82 -5.21 11.41 -15.21
CA ILE A 82 -5.72 11.99 -13.97
C ILE A 82 -4.73 11.74 -12.83
N SER A 83 -4.31 12.81 -12.17
CA SER A 83 -3.42 12.75 -11.01
C SER A 83 -4.20 13.11 -9.76
N VAL A 84 -4.19 12.23 -8.76
CA VAL A 84 -4.77 12.45 -7.43
C VAL A 84 -3.79 11.97 -6.38
N ASP A 85 -3.79 12.64 -5.22
CA ASP A 85 -2.96 12.17 -4.10
C ASP A 85 -3.48 10.82 -3.61
N SER A 86 -2.57 9.88 -3.39
CA SER A 86 -2.89 8.53 -2.91
C SER A 86 -3.59 8.56 -1.55
N LEU A 87 -3.20 9.49 -0.69
CA LEU A 87 -3.73 9.64 0.66
C LEU A 87 -4.24 11.07 0.91
N ASP A 88 -5.04 11.24 1.95
CA ASP A 88 -5.49 12.56 2.38
C ASP A 88 -4.36 13.29 3.12
N THR A 89 -3.77 14.28 2.46
CA THR A 89 -2.67 15.08 2.98
C THR A 89 -3.12 16.18 3.95
N SER A 90 -4.41 16.44 4.03
CA SER A 90 -5.01 17.46 4.90
C SER A 90 -5.49 16.92 6.25
N LYS A 91 -5.77 15.63 6.30
CA LYS A 91 -6.23 14.94 7.51
C LYS A 91 -5.17 14.97 8.59
N LYS A 92 -5.54 15.39 9.79
CA LYS A 92 -4.69 15.32 10.97
C LYS A 92 -4.91 14.03 11.74
N TRP A 93 -3.81 13.46 12.22
CA TRP A 93 -3.77 12.22 12.93
C TRP A 93 -3.22 12.43 14.33
N LYS A 94 -3.92 11.92 15.33
CA LYS A 94 -3.41 11.90 16.71
C LYS A 94 -2.17 11.02 16.77
N THR A 95 -1.04 11.62 17.12
CA THR A 95 0.27 11.00 17.07
C THR A 95 0.89 10.96 18.45
N HIS A 96 1.38 9.79 18.84
CA HIS A 96 2.13 9.59 20.08
C HIS A 96 3.59 9.25 19.72
N MET A 97 4.52 10.08 20.18
CA MET A 97 5.95 9.89 19.91
C MET A 97 6.53 8.83 20.84
N THR A 98 7.33 7.90 20.29
CA THR A 98 7.95 6.80 21.03
C THR A 98 9.45 7.00 21.27
N VAL A 99 10.03 8.03 20.68
CA VAL A 99 11.47 8.36 20.79
C VAL A 99 11.65 9.77 21.33
N LYS A 100 12.85 10.05 21.86
CA LYS A 100 13.21 11.33 22.45
C LYS A 100 14.49 11.88 21.79
N LYS A 101 14.72 13.19 21.97
CA LYS A 101 15.95 13.85 21.56
C LYS A 101 17.17 13.15 22.16
N GLY A 102 18.15 12.84 21.33
CA GLY A 102 19.37 12.12 21.69
C GLY A 102 19.32 10.61 21.52
N ASP A 103 18.13 10.02 21.28
CA ASP A 103 18.01 8.60 21.04
C ASP A 103 18.70 8.20 19.74
N ARG A 104 19.39 7.06 19.74
CA ARG A 104 19.89 6.42 18.52
C ARG A 104 18.77 5.57 17.94
N VAL A 105 18.47 5.77 16.66
CA VAL A 105 17.46 5.00 15.91
C VAL A 105 18.10 4.31 14.72
N LEU A 106 17.60 3.12 14.44
CA LEU A 106 18.00 2.27 13.32
C LEU A 106 16.80 2.08 12.39
N GLN A 107 17.04 1.58 11.19
CA GLN A 107 15.97 1.17 10.28
C GLN A 107 14.95 0.27 10.99
N GLY A 108 13.66 0.55 10.78
CA GLY A 108 12.57 -0.20 11.41
C GLY A 108 12.30 0.17 12.88
N THR A 109 13.07 1.07 13.51
CA THR A 109 12.72 1.61 14.82
C THR A 109 11.38 2.34 14.72
N ILE A 110 10.44 2.03 15.61
CA ILE A 110 9.16 2.72 15.71
C ILE A 110 9.41 4.09 16.34
N ILE A 111 9.04 5.16 15.66
CA ILE A 111 9.25 6.53 16.10
C ILE A 111 7.97 7.21 16.58
N ALA A 112 6.81 6.72 16.09
CA ALA A 112 5.52 7.20 16.53
C ALA A 112 4.45 6.13 16.37
N GLU A 113 3.38 6.24 17.13
CA GLU A 113 2.18 5.43 17.04
C GLU A 113 0.97 6.33 16.74
N VAL A 114 0.14 5.89 15.78
CA VAL A 114 -1.04 6.62 15.31
C VAL A 114 -2.23 5.68 15.36
N PRO A 115 -3.25 5.91 16.20
CA PRO A 115 -4.50 5.15 16.17
C PRO A 115 -5.22 5.41 14.83
N GLU A 116 -5.09 4.48 13.88
CA GLU A 116 -5.66 4.63 12.54
C GLU A 116 -7.13 4.18 12.50
N THR A 117 -7.41 3.03 13.14
CA THR A 117 -8.78 2.52 13.34
C THR A 117 -8.96 2.12 14.81
N ARG A 118 -10.17 1.69 15.18
CA ARG A 118 -10.44 1.15 16.53
C ARG A 118 -9.57 -0.08 16.87
N ALA A 119 -9.20 -0.86 15.85
CA ALA A 119 -8.48 -2.11 16.01
C ALA A 119 -6.98 -2.00 15.67
N ILE A 120 -6.58 -0.98 14.92
CA ILE A 120 -5.23 -0.89 14.33
C ILE A 120 -4.56 0.41 14.77
N VAL A 121 -3.36 0.24 15.34
CA VAL A 121 -2.42 1.33 15.60
C VAL A 121 -1.34 1.28 14.53
N HIS A 122 -1.30 2.31 13.69
CA HIS A 122 -0.25 2.48 12.69
C HIS A 122 1.06 2.83 13.38
N LYS A 123 2.13 2.13 13.01
CA LYS A 123 3.47 2.33 13.53
C LYS A 123 4.33 3.03 12.50
N VAL A 124 4.66 4.28 12.77
CA VAL A 124 5.60 5.05 11.94
C VAL A 124 7.00 4.56 12.24
N MET A 125 7.72 4.11 11.22
CA MET A 125 9.03 3.50 11.37
C MET A 125 10.10 4.29 10.61
N VAL A 126 11.34 4.23 11.13
CA VAL A 126 12.51 4.72 10.41
C VAL A 126 12.65 3.96 9.08
N PRO A 127 12.80 4.65 7.93
CA PRO A 127 12.97 4.02 6.63
C PRO A 127 14.19 3.08 6.57
N PRO A 128 14.23 2.13 5.61
CA PRO A 128 15.43 1.36 5.31
C PRO A 128 16.61 2.27 5.00
N ASP A 129 17.79 1.75 5.20
CA ASP A 129 19.07 2.45 4.96
C ASP A 129 19.18 3.81 5.65
N THR A 130 18.46 3.96 6.77
CA THR A 130 18.47 5.17 7.59
C THR A 130 18.78 4.81 9.02
N GLU A 131 19.87 5.39 9.55
CA GLU A 131 20.20 5.35 10.97
C GLU A 131 20.82 6.67 11.41
N GLY A 132 20.65 7.02 12.68
CA GLY A 132 21.18 8.27 13.19
C GLY A 132 20.74 8.56 14.61
N TYR A 133 20.97 9.79 15.04
CA TYR A 133 20.56 10.30 16.34
C TYR A 133 19.45 11.32 16.18
N VAL A 134 18.46 11.28 17.07
CA VAL A 134 17.35 12.23 17.07
C VAL A 134 17.86 13.61 17.54
N LEU A 135 17.90 14.58 16.62
CA LEU A 135 18.27 15.97 16.92
C LEU A 135 17.12 16.75 17.53
N ASP A 136 15.94 16.54 16.96
CA ASP A 136 14.72 17.21 17.39
C ASP A 136 13.52 16.31 17.13
N VAL A 137 12.48 16.45 17.98
CA VAL A 137 11.25 15.63 17.92
C VAL A 137 10.08 16.49 18.39
N VAL A 138 8.95 16.37 17.70
CA VAL A 138 7.72 17.07 18.09
C VAL A 138 7.11 16.44 19.35
N GLU A 139 6.29 17.18 20.06
CA GLU A 139 5.47 16.66 21.15
C GLU A 139 4.29 15.83 20.63
N ASP A 140 3.66 15.06 21.51
CA ASP A 140 2.41 14.36 21.20
C ASP A 140 1.35 15.37 20.75
N GLY A 141 0.69 15.10 19.63
CA GLY A 141 -0.24 16.07 19.03
C GLY A 141 -0.95 15.53 17.80
N GLU A 142 -1.54 16.45 17.06
CA GLU A 142 -2.23 16.16 15.81
C GLU A 142 -1.44 16.71 14.62
N TYR A 143 -0.97 15.83 13.75
CA TYR A 143 -0.14 16.15 12.60
C TYR A 143 -0.71 15.54 11.31
N THR A 144 -0.48 16.21 10.21
CA THR A 144 -0.72 15.64 8.87
C THR A 144 0.38 14.64 8.51
N ILE A 145 0.12 13.80 7.52
CA ILE A 145 1.08 12.76 7.11
C ILE A 145 2.40 13.32 6.57
N ASN A 146 2.42 14.57 6.11
CA ASN A 146 3.58 15.23 5.50
C ASN A 146 4.32 16.19 6.45
N GLU A 147 3.76 16.50 7.63
CA GLU A 147 4.45 17.31 8.63
C GLU A 147 5.64 16.54 9.22
N PRO A 148 6.82 17.17 9.35
CA PRO A 148 7.97 16.54 9.98
C PRO A 148 7.68 16.22 11.45
N LEU A 149 7.89 14.96 11.84
CA LEU A 149 7.75 14.49 13.23
C LEU A 149 9.06 14.59 14.00
N LEU A 150 10.17 14.36 13.31
CA LEU A 150 11.50 14.46 13.91
C LEU A 150 12.57 14.76 12.86
N THR A 151 13.71 15.24 13.34
CA THR A 151 14.92 15.44 12.54
C THR A 151 16.01 14.49 13.08
N LEU A 152 16.62 13.71 12.20
CA LEU A 152 17.77 12.86 12.47
C LEU A 152 19.04 13.51 12.01
N GLN A 153 20.09 13.37 12.79
CA GLN A 153 21.47 13.49 12.32
C GLN A 153 21.94 12.11 11.88
N LEU A 154 22.17 11.94 10.59
CA LEU A 154 22.68 10.71 10.02
C LEU A 154 24.18 10.52 10.38
N LEU A 155 24.70 9.31 10.18
CA LEU A 155 26.11 8.99 10.53
C LEU A 155 27.12 9.76 9.66
N ASP A 156 26.74 10.22 8.49
CA ASP A 156 27.55 11.08 7.62
C ASP A 156 27.52 12.57 8.02
N GLY A 157 26.78 12.91 9.08
CA GLY A 157 26.62 14.26 9.59
C GLY A 157 25.50 15.07 8.92
N THR A 158 24.84 14.54 7.91
CA THR A 158 23.70 15.21 7.27
C THR A 158 22.43 15.12 8.12
N GLU A 159 21.50 16.04 7.91
CA GLU A 159 20.20 16.04 8.58
C GLU A 159 19.11 15.49 7.67
N LYS A 160 18.22 14.66 8.24
CA LYS A 160 17.06 14.10 7.56
C LYS A 160 15.80 14.28 8.40
N LYS A 161 14.79 14.93 7.81
CA LYS A 161 13.47 15.04 8.43
C LYS A 161 12.64 13.80 8.09
N LEU A 162 11.99 13.22 9.09
CA LEU A 162 11.07 12.11 8.94
C LEU A 162 9.64 12.55 9.20
N THR A 163 8.73 12.08 8.36
CA THR A 163 7.29 12.29 8.42
C THR A 163 6.59 10.95 8.66
N MET A 164 5.25 10.93 8.70
CA MET A 164 4.51 9.67 8.72
C MET A 164 4.58 8.94 7.37
N THR A 165 4.90 9.66 6.30
CA THR A 165 4.90 9.15 4.94
C THR A 165 6.21 8.43 4.61
N GLN A 166 6.09 7.25 4.00
CA GLN A 166 7.21 6.50 3.46
C GLN A 166 6.90 6.06 2.04
N LYS A 167 7.71 6.48 1.05
CA LYS A 167 7.64 5.95 -0.31
C LYS A 167 8.37 4.63 -0.39
N TRP A 168 7.69 3.60 -0.88
CA TRP A 168 8.25 2.25 -0.99
C TRP A 168 8.21 1.75 -2.43
N PRO A 169 9.36 1.38 -3.03
CA PRO A 169 9.39 0.80 -4.37
C PRO A 169 8.61 -0.52 -4.42
N ILE A 170 7.67 -0.62 -5.35
CA ILE A 170 6.76 -1.79 -5.43
C ILE A 170 7.47 -3.11 -5.73
N ARG A 171 8.67 -3.08 -6.31
CA ARG A 171 9.45 -4.27 -6.65
C ARG A 171 10.49 -4.65 -5.60
N VAL A 172 10.55 -3.94 -4.50
CA VAL A 172 11.47 -4.22 -3.39
C VAL A 172 10.67 -4.80 -2.23
N ALA A 173 10.95 -6.04 -1.88
CA ALA A 173 10.34 -6.67 -0.71
C ALA A 173 10.75 -5.92 0.57
N ARG A 174 9.81 -5.78 1.52
CA ARG A 174 10.18 -5.22 2.82
C ARG A 174 11.11 -6.18 3.57
N PRO A 175 12.18 -5.66 4.17
CA PRO A 175 13.11 -6.49 4.93
C PRO A 175 12.41 -7.08 6.15
N THR A 176 12.75 -8.33 6.45
CA THR A 176 12.26 -9.03 7.63
C THR A 176 13.45 -9.50 8.47
N ALA A 177 13.39 -9.30 9.77
CA ALA A 177 14.46 -9.74 10.66
C ALA A 177 14.57 -11.28 10.72
N LYS A 178 13.43 -11.97 10.70
CA LYS A 178 13.38 -13.44 10.76
C LYS A 178 12.10 -13.96 10.12
N ARG A 179 12.22 -15.07 9.40
CA ARG A 179 11.08 -15.88 8.97
C ARG A 179 10.85 -17.00 9.98
N PHE A 180 9.61 -17.13 10.45
CA PHE A 180 9.20 -18.22 11.31
C PHE A 180 8.56 -19.35 10.48
N PRO A 181 8.68 -20.62 10.90
CA PRO A 181 7.94 -21.70 10.27
C PRO A 181 6.44 -21.49 10.48
N ALA A 182 5.65 -21.87 9.46
CA ALA A 182 4.20 -21.79 9.51
C ALA A 182 3.64 -22.93 10.40
N THR A 183 3.48 -22.67 11.68
CA THR A 183 3.04 -23.67 12.69
C THR A 183 1.63 -23.43 13.22
N ARG A 184 1.03 -22.28 12.89
CA ARG A 184 -0.32 -21.92 13.35
C ARG A 184 -1.31 -21.99 12.19
N PRO A 185 -2.46 -22.66 12.34
CA PRO A 185 -3.49 -22.66 11.32
C PRO A 185 -4.17 -21.28 11.24
N LEU A 186 -4.53 -20.87 10.02
CA LEU A 186 -5.48 -19.81 9.76
C LEU A 186 -6.87 -20.43 9.86
N ILE A 187 -7.68 -20.00 10.82
CA ILE A 187 -9.06 -20.47 10.93
C ILE A 187 -9.92 -19.73 9.93
N THR A 188 -10.49 -20.46 9.00
CA THR A 188 -11.31 -19.91 7.89
C THR A 188 -12.80 -19.94 8.16
N GLY A 189 -13.24 -20.69 9.19
CA GLY A 189 -14.65 -20.98 9.46
C GLY A 189 -15.25 -22.03 8.53
N GLN A 190 -14.50 -22.53 7.55
CA GLN A 190 -14.93 -23.59 6.64
C GLN A 190 -14.45 -24.94 7.18
N ARG A 191 -15.37 -25.77 7.70
CA ARG A 191 -15.02 -27.04 8.34
C ARG A 191 -14.12 -27.94 7.49
N ILE A 192 -14.39 -28.04 6.19
CA ILE A 192 -13.60 -28.88 5.31
C ILE A 192 -12.16 -28.38 5.13
N LEU A 193 -11.98 -27.05 5.07
CA LEU A 193 -10.64 -26.45 4.99
C LEU A 193 -9.92 -26.62 6.33
N ASP A 194 -10.55 -26.21 7.42
CA ASP A 194 -9.91 -26.17 8.73
C ASP A 194 -9.54 -27.56 9.27
N THR A 195 -10.24 -28.62 8.84
CA THR A 195 -10.00 -29.98 9.32
C THR A 195 -9.18 -30.85 8.36
N LEU A 196 -9.40 -30.74 7.04
CA LEU A 196 -8.79 -31.63 6.05
C LEU A 196 -7.71 -30.97 5.22
N PHE A 197 -7.80 -29.64 5.00
CA PHE A 197 -6.87 -28.86 4.18
C PHE A 197 -6.48 -27.55 4.88
N PRO A 198 -5.96 -27.62 6.11
CA PRO A 198 -5.73 -26.41 6.92
C PRO A 198 -4.77 -25.44 6.24
N LEU A 199 -5.12 -24.17 6.23
CA LEU A 199 -4.26 -23.10 5.78
C LEU A 199 -3.36 -22.65 6.94
N ALA A 200 -2.13 -22.35 6.65
CA ALA A 200 -1.20 -21.87 7.66
C ALA A 200 -1.13 -20.34 7.69
N LYS A 201 -1.11 -19.71 8.87
CA LYS A 201 -0.80 -18.29 9.02
C LYS A 201 0.61 -18.01 8.49
N GLY A 202 0.71 -17.07 7.56
CA GLY A 202 1.96 -16.77 6.83
C GLY A 202 2.24 -17.73 5.67
N GLY A 203 1.33 -18.65 5.37
CA GLY A 203 1.40 -19.54 4.22
C GLY A 203 0.82 -18.92 2.94
N THR A 204 0.89 -19.69 1.87
CA THR A 204 0.30 -19.36 0.57
C THR A 204 -0.61 -20.50 0.15
N ALA A 205 -1.80 -20.18 -0.35
CA ALA A 205 -2.73 -21.15 -0.89
C ALA A 205 -3.16 -20.75 -2.31
N ALA A 206 -3.35 -21.73 -3.17
CA ALA A 206 -3.93 -21.55 -4.49
C ALA A 206 -5.33 -22.18 -4.51
N ILE A 207 -6.27 -21.53 -5.21
CA ILE A 207 -7.62 -22.04 -5.43
C ILE A 207 -7.80 -22.17 -6.95
N PRO A 208 -7.24 -23.22 -7.59
CA PRO A 208 -7.37 -23.42 -9.02
C PRO A 208 -8.74 -23.97 -9.37
N GLY A 209 -9.17 -23.72 -10.60
CA GLY A 209 -10.40 -24.31 -11.12
C GLY A 209 -10.88 -23.62 -12.40
N GLY A 210 -11.69 -24.31 -13.16
CA GLY A 210 -12.35 -23.77 -14.35
C GLY A 210 -13.41 -22.72 -14.00
N PHE A 211 -14.07 -22.22 -15.02
CA PHE A 211 -15.20 -21.31 -14.87
C PHE A 211 -16.35 -21.97 -14.08
N GLY A 212 -16.98 -21.25 -13.17
CA GLY A 212 -18.14 -21.72 -12.41
C GLY A 212 -17.84 -22.73 -11.27
N THR A 213 -16.58 -22.97 -10.94
CA THR A 213 -16.20 -23.93 -9.86
C THR A 213 -16.23 -23.33 -8.47
N GLY A 214 -16.66 -22.09 -8.29
CA GLY A 214 -16.78 -21.44 -6.98
C GLY A 214 -15.48 -20.86 -6.42
N LYS A 215 -14.46 -20.62 -7.24
CA LYS A 215 -13.18 -20.03 -6.81
C LYS A 215 -13.35 -18.69 -6.06
N THR A 216 -14.03 -17.74 -6.70
CA THR A 216 -14.30 -16.42 -6.15
C THR A 216 -15.09 -16.52 -4.85
N MET A 217 -16.13 -17.35 -4.81
CA MET A 217 -16.92 -17.60 -3.60
C MET A 217 -16.09 -18.16 -2.45
N THR A 218 -15.17 -19.07 -2.75
CA THR A 218 -14.26 -19.64 -1.73
C THR A 218 -13.31 -18.56 -1.20
N GLN A 219 -12.76 -17.71 -2.04
CA GLN A 219 -11.91 -16.59 -1.63
C GLN A 219 -12.68 -15.58 -0.76
N HIS A 220 -13.91 -15.22 -1.15
CA HIS A 220 -14.75 -14.32 -0.37
C HIS A 220 -15.10 -14.93 1.01
N GLN A 221 -15.42 -16.22 1.08
CA GLN A 221 -15.71 -16.87 2.36
C GLN A 221 -14.50 -16.90 3.30
N ILE A 222 -13.30 -17.18 2.76
CA ILE A 222 -12.07 -17.11 3.54
C ILE A 222 -11.80 -15.68 4.03
N ALA A 223 -11.95 -14.69 3.16
CA ALA A 223 -11.76 -13.30 3.51
C ALA A 223 -12.73 -12.84 4.60
N LYS A 224 -14.02 -13.19 4.48
CA LYS A 224 -15.06 -12.79 5.43
C LYS A 224 -14.92 -13.40 6.82
N TRP A 225 -14.51 -14.68 6.92
CA TRP A 225 -14.62 -15.44 8.14
C TRP A 225 -13.29 -15.86 8.77
N SER A 226 -12.17 -15.55 8.12
CA SER A 226 -10.85 -15.87 8.67
C SER A 226 -10.56 -15.04 9.93
N ASP A 227 -9.71 -15.60 10.80
CA ASP A 227 -9.23 -14.91 12.01
C ASP A 227 -8.07 -13.92 11.72
N ALA A 228 -8.13 -13.26 10.57
CA ALA A 228 -7.19 -12.21 10.17
C ALA A 228 -7.63 -10.84 10.73
N ASN A 229 -6.66 -10.03 11.14
CA ASN A 229 -6.91 -8.67 11.64
C ASN A 229 -7.14 -7.65 10.51
N ILE A 230 -6.50 -7.86 9.36
CA ILE A 230 -6.59 -7.00 8.18
C ILE A 230 -6.78 -7.90 6.97
N ILE A 231 -7.70 -7.56 6.11
CA ILE A 231 -7.96 -8.22 4.84
C ILE A 231 -7.62 -7.24 3.72
N ILE A 232 -6.77 -7.66 2.81
CA ILE A 232 -6.43 -6.92 1.59
C ILE A 232 -6.94 -7.74 0.42
N TYR A 233 -7.90 -7.21 -0.31
CA TYR A 233 -8.45 -7.83 -1.51
C TYR A 233 -7.90 -7.14 -2.75
N ILE A 234 -7.32 -7.91 -3.66
CA ILE A 234 -6.74 -7.41 -4.91
C ILE A 234 -7.43 -8.11 -6.08
N GLY A 235 -8.18 -7.34 -6.87
CA GLY A 235 -8.73 -7.80 -8.15
C GLY A 235 -7.72 -7.57 -9.28
N CYS A 236 -7.34 -8.63 -9.97
CA CYS A 236 -6.44 -8.57 -11.10
C CYS A 236 -7.03 -9.36 -12.27
N GLY A 237 -7.58 -8.66 -13.26
CA GLY A 237 -8.30 -9.29 -14.37
C GLY A 237 -9.66 -9.88 -13.99
N GLU A 238 -10.24 -9.42 -12.89
CA GLU A 238 -11.57 -9.81 -12.42
C GLU A 238 -12.67 -9.11 -13.20
N ARG A 239 -13.89 -9.64 -13.13
CA ARG A 239 -15.05 -9.01 -13.73
C ARG A 239 -15.53 -7.83 -12.88
N GLY A 240 -15.97 -6.75 -13.52
CA GLY A 240 -16.46 -5.56 -12.82
C GLY A 240 -17.61 -5.86 -11.84
N ASN A 241 -18.55 -6.74 -12.23
CA ASN A 241 -19.64 -7.15 -11.34
C ASN A 241 -19.17 -7.94 -10.11
N GLU A 242 -18.13 -8.78 -10.21
CA GLU A 242 -17.55 -9.49 -9.08
C GLU A 242 -16.87 -8.49 -8.13
N MET A 243 -16.17 -7.48 -8.67
CA MET A 243 -15.57 -6.42 -7.85
C MET A 243 -16.61 -5.57 -7.14
N THR A 244 -17.72 -5.21 -7.80
CA THR A 244 -18.83 -4.49 -7.17
C THR A 244 -19.43 -5.29 -6.03
N GLN A 245 -19.64 -6.59 -6.23
CA GLN A 245 -20.14 -7.48 -5.18
C GLN A 245 -19.21 -7.51 -3.96
N VAL A 246 -17.88 -7.55 -4.17
CA VAL A 246 -16.90 -7.48 -3.08
C VAL A 246 -17.06 -6.18 -2.29
N LEU A 247 -17.20 -5.04 -2.97
CA LEU A 247 -17.37 -3.74 -2.32
C LEU A 247 -18.63 -3.68 -1.46
N GLU A 248 -19.76 -4.17 -1.98
CA GLU A 248 -21.03 -4.22 -1.25
C GLU A 248 -20.93 -5.16 -0.04
N GLU A 249 -20.51 -6.41 -0.27
CA GLU A 249 -20.47 -7.42 0.76
C GLU A 249 -19.44 -7.14 1.87
N PHE A 250 -18.28 -6.54 1.54
CA PHE A 250 -17.23 -6.28 2.53
C PHE A 250 -17.47 -5.02 3.35
N SER A 251 -18.19 -4.03 2.80
CA SER A 251 -18.58 -2.84 3.55
C SER A 251 -19.59 -3.11 4.67
N GLU A 252 -20.35 -4.20 4.56
CA GLU A 252 -21.36 -4.62 5.54
C GLU A 252 -20.82 -5.64 6.56
N LEU A 253 -19.54 -6.03 6.46
CA LEU A 253 -18.99 -7.00 7.40
C LEU A 253 -18.88 -6.44 8.81
N ILE A 254 -19.40 -7.22 9.74
CA ILE A 254 -19.31 -6.95 11.17
C ILE A 254 -18.44 -8.04 11.79
N ASP A 255 -17.48 -7.67 12.60
CA ASP A 255 -16.66 -8.64 13.34
C ASP A 255 -17.58 -9.42 14.30
N PRO A 256 -17.73 -10.76 14.13
CA PRO A 256 -18.60 -11.56 14.97
C PRO A 256 -18.17 -11.63 16.44
N LYS A 257 -16.94 -11.16 16.76
CA LYS A 257 -16.41 -11.16 18.12
C LYS A 257 -16.62 -9.83 18.85
N THR A 258 -16.64 -8.74 18.10
CA THR A 258 -16.66 -7.37 18.68
C THR A 258 -17.95 -6.61 18.37
N GLY A 259 -18.72 -7.03 17.40
CA GLY A 259 -19.97 -6.41 16.95
C GLY A 259 -19.72 -5.23 16.03
#